data_bc912d38b274fcc0443bd0b992260874
#
_entry.id   bc912d38b274fcc0443bd0b992260874
#
_cell.length_a   1.000
_cell.length_b   1.000
_cell.length_c   1.000
_cell.angle_alpha   90.00
_cell.angle_beta   90.00
_cell.angle_gamma   90.00
#
_symmetry.space_group_name_H-M   'P 1'
#
loop_
_entity.id
_entity.type
_entity.pdbx_description
1 polymer ?
#
loop_
_entity_poly.entity_id
_entity_poly.type
_entity_poly.pdbx_seq_one_letter_code
_entity_poly.pdbx_strand_id
1 'polypeptide(L)'
;MSDRREALGRLLGVGLAGAGVSAQAVASTQARPKAASPRRPARRLALVLGGGSARGFAHIGVIKALEAHGIKPDAIFGASAGALVGAFWAAGVSANAMETLAYLVRDDEIIDLVTGNAANRRGIVSGQALQNFVNQQLGGRSIESLPTPFRAVATRYPEGGLHVFKQGDVGFAVRASCSLPGVFLPPSLGGQEFLDGGLVSPIPVQAARAEGYDLVVAVDVGGADPGNDRERGSGVYQLLLRSFEIMGEALRRQEGARADILVRPDVSRISSTDFSARRTLVEAGFMAGQRLAPVILERWQRSGR
;
A
#
# COMPACT_ATOMS: atom_id res chain seq x y z
N MET A 1 15.02 -67.50 -18.24
CA MET A 1 15.42 -68.24 -19.42
C MET A 1 16.13 -67.21 -20.26
N SER A 2 17.43 -67.27 -20.20
CA SER A 2 18.32 -67.90 -21.22
C SER A 2 18.55 -66.90 -22.38
N ASP A 3 19.62 -66.51 -22.80
CA ASP A 3 21.06 -66.84 -22.62
C ASP A 3 21.80 -66.26 -23.83
N ARG A 4 22.98 -65.73 -23.58
CA ARG A 4 24.25 -65.97 -24.30
C ARG A 4 24.45 -65.42 -25.70
N ARG A 5 25.46 -64.65 -25.82
CA ARG A 5 26.90 -64.92 -25.98
C ARG A 5 27.37 -64.47 -27.37
N GLU A 6 28.39 -63.67 -27.36
CA GLU A 6 29.80 -63.97 -27.77
C GLU A 6 29.95 -64.20 -29.30
N ALA A 7 30.95 -63.82 -30.00
CA ALA A 7 32.30 -63.40 -29.74
C ALA A 7 33.01 -63.22 -31.12
N LEU A 8 34.12 -62.50 -31.05
CA LEU A 8 35.38 -62.73 -31.86
C LEU A 8 35.37 -62.63 -33.35
N GLY A 9 36.35 -61.90 -33.81
CA GLY A 9 36.96 -62.04 -35.13
C GLY A 9 38.03 -61.01 -35.46
N ARG A 10 39.25 -61.31 -35.08
CA ARG A 10 40.49 -60.64 -35.47
C ARG A 10 40.77 -60.83 -36.95
N LEU A 11 41.47 -59.89 -37.65
CA LEU A 11 42.80 -60.12 -38.23
C LEU A 11 43.14 -59.03 -39.29
N LEU A 12 44.19 -58.28 -39.02
CA LEU A 12 45.42 -58.07 -39.85
C LEU A 12 45.33 -57.55 -41.32
N GLY A 13 46.07 -56.48 -41.52
CA GLY A 13 46.61 -56.16 -42.88
C GLY A 13 47.13 -54.72 -42.98
N VAL A 14 48.32 -54.49 -42.49
CA VAL A 14 49.55 -53.93 -43.10
C VAL A 14 49.40 -52.92 -44.28
N GLY A 15 49.87 -51.67 -44.03
CA GLY A 15 50.92 -51.05 -44.82
C GLY A 15 50.51 -49.97 -45.82
N LEU A 16 50.97 -48.78 -45.72
CA LEU A 16 51.99 -48.10 -46.47
C LEU A 16 51.98 -46.59 -46.28
N ALA A 17 53.18 -46.07 -46.22
CA ALA A 17 53.55 -44.70 -46.00
C ALA A 17 53.07 -43.75 -47.11
N GLY A 18 52.83 -42.49 -46.76
CA GLY A 18 52.60 -41.41 -47.70
C GLY A 18 52.55 -40.04 -47.06
N ALA A 19 53.68 -39.36 -47.05
CA ALA A 19 53.91 -37.93 -47.14
C ALA A 19 53.07 -36.93 -46.27
N GLY A 20 53.82 -36.24 -45.46
CA GLY A 20 53.35 -35.12 -44.66
C GLY A 20 52.83 -33.94 -45.47
N VAL A 21 51.73 -33.38 -44.89
CA VAL A 21 51.40 -31.99 -45.11
C VAL A 21 51.05 -31.46 -43.72
N SER A 22 51.93 -30.57 -43.23
CA SER A 22 51.73 -29.83 -41.98
C SER A 22 50.56 -28.84 -42.13
N ALA A 23 49.36 -29.18 -41.66
CA ALA A 23 48.28 -28.23 -41.49
C ALA A 23 48.48 -27.52 -40.14
N GLN A 24 49.00 -26.31 -40.24
CA GLN A 24 48.98 -25.39 -39.08
C GLN A 24 47.52 -25.15 -38.70
N ALA A 25 47.11 -25.71 -37.56
CA ALA A 25 45.85 -25.40 -36.95
C ALA A 25 45.89 -23.95 -36.44
N VAL A 26 45.23 -23.04 -37.16
CA VAL A 26 44.90 -21.71 -36.66
C VAL A 26 43.90 -21.91 -35.53
N ALA A 27 44.39 -21.78 -34.30
CA ALA A 27 43.55 -21.74 -33.12
C ALA A 27 42.70 -20.47 -33.16
N SER A 28 41.47 -20.56 -33.66
CA SER A 28 40.48 -19.54 -33.52
C SER A 28 40.09 -19.46 -32.03
N THR A 29 40.60 -18.47 -31.35
CA THR A 29 40.20 -18.09 -29.99
C THR A 29 38.76 -17.58 -30.04
N GLN A 30 37.82 -18.50 -30.02
CA GLN A 30 36.41 -18.13 -29.78
C GLN A 30 36.33 -17.55 -28.36
N ALA A 31 36.15 -16.22 -28.29
CA ALA A 31 35.87 -15.54 -27.04
C ALA A 31 34.61 -16.18 -26.41
N ARG A 32 34.80 -16.85 -25.29
CA ARG A 32 33.65 -17.35 -24.48
C ARG A 32 32.69 -16.19 -24.25
N PRO A 33 31.38 -16.36 -24.51
CA PRO A 33 30.40 -15.36 -24.19
C PRO A 33 30.51 -15.08 -22.67
N LYS A 34 30.75 -13.83 -22.30
CA LYS A 34 30.76 -13.38 -20.92
C LYS A 34 29.41 -13.77 -20.30
N ALA A 35 29.43 -14.72 -19.39
CA ALA A 35 28.20 -15.14 -18.69
C ALA A 35 27.48 -13.89 -18.19
N ALA A 36 26.27 -13.67 -18.65
CA ALA A 36 25.44 -12.57 -18.19
C ALA A 36 25.31 -12.71 -16.67
N SER A 37 25.78 -11.71 -15.93
CA SER A 37 25.58 -11.65 -14.46
C SER A 37 24.12 -11.87 -14.17
N PRO A 38 23.75 -12.68 -13.16
CA PRO A 38 22.35 -12.89 -12.82
C PRO A 38 21.71 -11.53 -12.58
N ARG A 39 20.68 -11.20 -13.37
CA ARG A 39 19.89 -9.97 -13.17
C ARG A 39 19.38 -10.01 -11.75
N ARG A 40 19.76 -9.05 -10.91
CA ARG A 40 19.12 -8.87 -9.61
C ARG A 40 17.62 -8.76 -9.85
N PRO A 41 16.79 -9.42 -9.02
CA PRO A 41 15.35 -9.28 -9.13
C PRO A 41 14.98 -7.79 -9.02
N ALA A 42 13.99 -7.35 -9.79
CA ALA A 42 13.48 -5.99 -9.71
C ALA A 42 13.05 -5.69 -8.26
N ARG A 43 13.29 -4.48 -7.77
CA ARG A 43 12.84 -4.05 -6.44
C ARG A 43 11.33 -4.16 -6.35
N ARG A 44 10.86 -4.74 -5.25
CA ARG A 44 9.44 -4.74 -4.91
C ARG A 44 9.06 -3.41 -4.28
N LEU A 45 8.14 -2.69 -4.93
CA LEU A 45 7.65 -1.38 -4.50
C LEU A 45 6.39 -1.54 -3.65
N ALA A 46 6.40 -1.05 -2.41
CA ALA A 46 5.20 -0.84 -1.63
C ALA A 46 4.80 0.64 -1.61
N LEU A 47 3.51 0.90 -1.84
CA LEU A 47 2.91 2.20 -1.55
C LEU A 47 2.22 2.13 -0.19
N VAL A 48 2.54 3.08 0.67
CA VAL A 48 1.98 3.19 2.02
C VAL A 48 1.18 4.48 2.12
N LEU A 49 -0.12 4.37 2.41
CA LEU A 49 -1.06 5.49 2.49
C LEU A 49 -1.44 5.71 3.96
N GLY A 50 -1.09 6.87 4.49
CA GLY A 50 -1.33 7.23 5.88
C GLY A 50 -2.78 7.60 6.20
N GLY A 51 -3.12 7.59 7.48
CA GLY A 51 -4.38 8.12 7.99
C GLY A 51 -4.42 9.65 7.95
N GLY A 52 -5.62 10.22 7.86
CA GLY A 52 -5.77 11.68 7.83
C GLY A 52 -7.21 12.18 7.69
N SER A 53 -8.19 11.32 7.87
CA SER A 53 -9.63 11.66 7.74
C SER A 53 -9.91 12.37 6.40
N ALA A 54 -10.55 13.56 6.37
CA ALA A 54 -10.83 14.29 5.13
C ALA A 54 -9.57 14.58 4.29
N ARG A 55 -8.41 14.81 4.92
CA ARG A 55 -7.14 15.02 4.20
C ARG A 55 -6.73 13.81 3.34
N GLY A 56 -7.32 12.65 3.58
CA GLY A 56 -7.13 11.43 2.78
C GLY A 56 -7.51 11.57 1.31
N PHE A 57 -8.34 12.54 0.92
CA PHE A 57 -8.60 12.83 -0.49
C PHE A 57 -7.32 13.18 -1.28
N ALA A 58 -6.28 13.68 -0.60
CA ALA A 58 -4.99 13.93 -1.23
C ALA A 58 -4.31 12.64 -1.75
N HIS A 59 -4.60 11.47 -1.18
CA HIS A 59 -4.09 10.20 -1.70
C HIS A 59 -4.54 9.96 -3.14
N ILE A 60 -5.78 10.33 -3.50
CA ILE A 60 -6.30 10.20 -4.87
C ILE A 60 -5.44 10.99 -5.84
N GLY A 61 -5.09 12.23 -5.46
CA GLY A 61 -4.20 13.07 -6.28
C GLY A 61 -2.79 12.49 -6.43
N VAL A 62 -2.21 11.95 -5.35
CA VAL A 62 -0.90 11.28 -5.42
C VAL A 62 -0.97 10.07 -6.36
N ILE A 63 -1.99 9.22 -6.22
CA ILE A 63 -2.20 8.06 -7.09
C ILE A 63 -2.35 8.49 -8.55
N LYS A 64 -3.10 9.57 -8.83
CA LYS A 64 -3.25 10.14 -10.17
C LYS A 64 -1.91 10.53 -10.79
N ALA A 65 -1.02 11.12 -10.00
CA ALA A 65 0.34 11.43 -10.45
C ALA A 65 1.18 10.17 -10.70
N LEU A 66 1.07 9.15 -9.84
CA LEU A 66 1.76 7.87 -10.04
C LEU A 66 1.29 7.15 -11.30
N GLU A 67 -0.03 7.10 -11.54
CA GLU A 67 -0.62 6.53 -12.77
C GLU A 67 -0.12 7.25 -14.03
N ALA A 68 -0.06 8.59 -14.00
CA ALA A 68 0.43 9.39 -15.12
C ALA A 68 1.90 9.09 -15.48
N HIS A 69 2.69 8.58 -14.52
CA HIS A 69 4.08 8.15 -14.72
C HIS A 69 4.25 6.64 -14.91
N GLY A 70 3.14 5.89 -15.03
CA GLY A 70 3.17 4.43 -15.21
C GLY A 70 3.66 3.67 -13.98
N ILE A 71 3.62 4.29 -12.78
CA ILE A 71 4.06 3.67 -11.54
C ILE A 71 2.91 2.84 -10.96
N LYS A 72 3.14 1.52 -10.88
CA LYS A 72 2.21 0.56 -10.25
C LYS A 72 2.94 -0.15 -9.12
N PRO A 73 2.53 -0.01 -7.86
CA PRO A 73 3.17 -0.69 -6.75
C PRO A 73 2.86 -2.19 -6.76
N ASP A 74 3.78 -2.97 -6.21
CA ASP A 74 3.61 -4.42 -6.00
C ASP A 74 2.68 -4.73 -4.82
N ALA A 75 2.48 -3.75 -3.91
CA ALA A 75 1.47 -3.82 -2.84
C ALA A 75 1.11 -2.43 -2.32
N ILE A 76 -0.07 -2.35 -1.70
CA ILE A 76 -0.61 -1.14 -1.08
C ILE A 76 -0.92 -1.43 0.39
N PHE A 77 -0.40 -0.58 1.27
CA PHE A 77 -0.67 -0.60 2.71
C PHE A 77 -1.41 0.68 3.09
N GLY A 78 -2.48 0.56 3.85
CA GLY A 78 -3.28 1.73 4.22
C GLY A 78 -3.68 1.73 5.69
N ALA A 79 -3.73 2.94 6.28
CA ALA A 79 -4.32 3.22 7.58
C ALA A 79 -5.47 4.20 7.40
N SER A 80 -6.64 3.94 8.03
CA SER A 80 -7.79 4.86 8.05
C SER A 80 -8.18 5.30 6.62
N ALA A 81 -8.24 6.61 6.34
CA ALA A 81 -8.51 7.13 4.99
C ALA A 81 -7.57 6.56 3.92
N GLY A 82 -6.31 6.27 4.28
CA GLY A 82 -5.38 5.60 3.38
C GLY A 82 -5.75 4.15 3.08
N ALA A 83 -6.40 3.45 4.01
CA ALA A 83 -6.94 2.12 3.75
C ALA A 83 -8.15 2.18 2.79
N LEU A 84 -9.02 3.18 2.96
CA LEU A 84 -10.15 3.39 2.06
C LEU A 84 -9.69 3.63 0.63
N VAL A 85 -8.86 4.64 0.40
CA VAL A 85 -8.36 4.98 -0.95
C VAL A 85 -7.50 3.85 -1.52
N GLY A 86 -6.66 3.22 -0.69
CA GLY A 86 -5.80 2.11 -1.07
C GLY A 86 -6.58 0.87 -1.53
N ALA A 87 -7.71 0.56 -0.88
CA ALA A 87 -8.58 -0.55 -1.25
C ALA A 87 -9.17 -0.37 -2.66
N PHE A 88 -9.63 0.83 -2.99
CA PHE A 88 -10.16 1.13 -4.33
C PHE A 88 -9.09 0.98 -5.41
N TRP A 89 -7.92 1.55 -5.18
CA TRP A 89 -6.82 1.42 -6.15
C TRP A 89 -6.32 -0.02 -6.28
N ALA A 90 -6.23 -0.75 -5.18
CA ALA A 90 -5.87 -2.16 -5.19
C ALA A 90 -6.88 -3.03 -5.96
N ALA A 91 -8.16 -2.64 -5.95
CA ALA A 91 -9.22 -3.27 -6.72
C ALA A 91 -9.19 -2.93 -8.22
N GLY A 92 -8.30 -2.03 -8.66
CA GLY A 92 -8.15 -1.60 -10.05
C GLY A 92 -9.00 -0.39 -10.43
N VAL A 93 -9.57 0.31 -9.45
CA VAL A 93 -10.29 1.57 -9.70
C VAL A 93 -9.28 2.66 -10.00
N SER A 94 -9.35 3.30 -11.16
CA SER A 94 -8.41 4.35 -11.55
C SER A 94 -8.54 5.61 -10.67
N ALA A 95 -7.47 6.40 -10.60
CA ALA A 95 -7.48 7.66 -9.84
C ALA A 95 -8.58 8.62 -10.32
N ASN A 96 -8.84 8.70 -11.64
CA ASN A 96 -9.92 9.54 -12.17
C ASN A 96 -11.31 9.04 -11.75
N ALA A 97 -11.53 7.72 -11.70
CA ALA A 97 -12.79 7.16 -11.23
C ALA A 97 -12.97 7.39 -9.72
N MET A 98 -11.90 7.25 -8.92
CA MET A 98 -11.91 7.57 -7.49
C MET A 98 -12.19 9.05 -7.25
N GLU A 99 -11.60 9.95 -8.03
CA GLU A 99 -11.85 11.40 -7.95
C GLU A 99 -13.32 11.72 -8.25
N THR A 100 -13.87 11.14 -9.30
CA THR A 100 -15.29 11.30 -9.64
C THR A 100 -16.19 10.81 -8.51
N LEU A 101 -15.92 9.61 -8.00
CA LEU A 101 -16.67 9.04 -6.89
C LEU A 101 -16.58 9.93 -5.64
N ALA A 102 -15.38 10.43 -5.31
CA ALA A 102 -15.16 11.32 -4.18
C ALA A 102 -15.96 12.61 -4.27
N TYR A 103 -16.22 13.13 -5.47
CA TYR A 103 -17.04 14.34 -5.65
C TYR A 103 -18.54 14.08 -5.64
N LEU A 104 -18.97 12.86 -5.95
CA LEU A 104 -20.38 12.49 -6.04
C LEU A 104 -20.91 11.88 -4.73
N VAL A 105 -20.07 11.19 -3.96
CA VAL A 105 -20.50 10.52 -2.74
C VAL A 105 -21.02 11.52 -1.72
N ARG A 106 -22.18 11.20 -1.15
CA ARG A 106 -22.81 11.99 -0.10
C ARG A 106 -22.39 11.45 1.26
N ASP A 107 -22.35 12.31 2.25
CA ASP A 107 -21.93 11.95 3.60
C ASP A 107 -22.86 10.90 4.24
N ASP A 108 -24.17 10.93 3.95
CA ASP A 108 -25.16 9.96 4.43
C ASP A 108 -25.02 8.54 3.80
N GLU A 109 -24.26 8.39 2.74
CA GLU A 109 -23.95 7.09 2.13
C GLU A 109 -22.83 6.34 2.87
N ILE A 110 -22.00 7.07 3.64
CA ILE A 110 -20.83 6.52 4.34
C ILE A 110 -20.87 6.71 5.87
N ILE A 111 -21.78 7.58 6.36
CA ILE A 111 -21.92 7.91 7.78
C ILE A 111 -23.32 7.50 8.24
N ASP A 112 -23.40 6.49 9.09
CA ASP A 112 -24.62 6.00 9.71
C ASP A 112 -24.61 6.30 11.21
N LEU A 113 -25.37 7.33 11.60
CA LEU A 113 -25.50 7.71 12.98
C LEU A 113 -26.24 6.66 13.80
N VAL A 114 -25.71 6.31 14.94
CA VAL A 114 -26.36 5.38 15.88
C VAL A 114 -27.43 6.14 16.67
N THR A 115 -28.65 5.62 16.65
CA THR A 115 -29.79 6.20 17.40
C THR A 115 -30.05 5.42 18.69
N GLY A 116 -30.60 6.09 19.71
CA GLY A 116 -30.99 5.47 20.98
C GLY A 116 -29.85 5.32 22.00
N ASN A 117 -30.08 4.51 23.04
CA ASN A 117 -29.18 4.38 24.20
C ASN A 117 -27.80 3.74 23.86
N ALA A 118 -27.64 3.10 22.70
CA ALA A 118 -26.37 2.54 22.27
C ALA A 118 -25.37 3.60 21.80
N ALA A 119 -25.85 4.74 21.29
CA ALA A 119 -25.03 5.83 20.77
C ALA A 119 -24.10 6.46 21.82
N ASN A 120 -24.45 6.42 23.08
CA ASN A 120 -23.78 7.23 24.11
C ASN A 120 -22.62 6.53 24.82
N ARG A 121 -22.27 5.30 24.44
CA ARG A 121 -21.29 4.52 25.22
C ARG A 121 -19.92 4.38 24.58
N ARG A 122 -19.80 4.24 23.25
CA ARG A 122 -18.49 3.92 22.62
C ARG A 122 -18.24 4.62 21.29
N GLY A 123 -19.28 5.16 20.62
CA GLY A 123 -19.20 5.87 19.35
C GLY A 123 -20.58 6.36 18.89
N ILE A 124 -20.60 7.29 17.95
CA ILE A 124 -21.81 7.90 17.40
C ILE A 124 -22.13 7.44 15.98
N VAL A 125 -21.19 6.77 15.29
CA VAL A 125 -21.32 6.21 13.94
C VAL A 125 -21.14 4.70 14.01
N SER A 126 -22.03 3.91 13.39
CA SER A 126 -21.90 2.46 13.41
C SER A 126 -20.77 1.99 12.47
N GLY A 127 -20.54 2.69 11.38
CA GLY A 127 -19.57 2.37 10.34
C GLY A 127 -20.03 1.25 9.40
N GLN A 128 -21.25 0.76 9.55
CA GLN A 128 -21.79 -0.26 8.66
C GLN A 128 -22.04 0.32 7.26
N ALA A 129 -22.47 1.60 7.18
CA ALA A 129 -22.65 2.29 5.91
C ALA A 129 -21.32 2.35 5.12
N LEU A 130 -20.21 2.71 5.78
CA LEU A 130 -18.89 2.71 5.15
C LEU A 130 -18.51 1.31 4.62
N GLN A 131 -18.72 0.27 5.41
CA GLN A 131 -18.46 -1.12 4.99
C GLN A 131 -19.31 -1.50 3.77
N ASN A 132 -20.62 -1.19 3.82
CA ASN A 132 -21.56 -1.48 2.74
C ASN A 132 -21.18 -0.71 1.46
N PHE A 133 -20.85 0.57 1.59
CA PHE A 133 -20.40 1.40 0.48
C PHE A 133 -19.17 0.79 -0.21
N VAL A 134 -18.12 0.45 0.55
CA VAL A 134 -16.92 -0.18 -0.01
C VAL A 134 -17.27 -1.49 -0.72
N ASN A 135 -18.06 -2.35 -0.08
CA ASN A 135 -18.44 -3.63 -0.66
C ASN A 135 -19.31 -3.47 -1.91
N GLN A 136 -20.23 -2.51 -1.93
CA GLN A 136 -21.04 -2.21 -3.11
C GLN A 136 -20.17 -1.73 -4.28
N GLN A 137 -19.26 -0.78 -4.04
CA GLN A 137 -18.40 -0.23 -5.07
C GLN A 137 -17.38 -1.24 -5.60
N LEU A 138 -16.91 -2.16 -4.75
CA LEU A 138 -15.90 -3.17 -5.10
C LEU A 138 -16.49 -4.55 -5.41
N GLY A 139 -17.82 -4.71 -5.43
CA GLY A 139 -18.50 -5.97 -5.75
C GLY A 139 -18.34 -7.05 -4.69
N GLY A 140 -18.21 -6.68 -3.40
CA GLY A 140 -18.10 -7.63 -2.28
C GLY A 140 -16.83 -8.48 -2.32
N ARG A 141 -15.75 -7.97 -2.90
CA ARG A 141 -14.48 -8.71 -3.03
C ARG A 141 -13.81 -8.94 -1.69
N SER A 142 -13.08 -10.05 -1.60
CA SER A 142 -12.12 -10.29 -0.51
C SER A 142 -10.75 -9.67 -0.84
N ILE A 143 -9.97 -9.36 0.21
CA ILE A 143 -8.65 -8.72 0.08
C ILE A 143 -7.72 -9.54 -0.82
N GLU A 144 -7.70 -10.87 -0.63
CA GLU A 144 -6.87 -11.81 -1.38
C GLU A 144 -7.26 -11.94 -2.85
N SER A 145 -8.47 -11.48 -3.22
CA SER A 145 -8.96 -11.47 -4.61
C SER A 145 -8.64 -10.19 -5.38
N LEU A 146 -8.06 -9.19 -4.71
CA LEU A 146 -7.74 -7.92 -5.35
C LEU A 146 -6.55 -8.06 -6.33
N PRO A 147 -6.59 -7.38 -7.48
CA PRO A 147 -5.52 -7.42 -8.47
C PRO A 147 -4.14 -6.99 -7.93
N THR A 148 -4.11 -6.02 -7.02
CA THR A 148 -2.90 -5.60 -6.33
C THR A 148 -2.99 -6.03 -4.87
N PRO A 149 -1.96 -6.69 -4.31
CA PRO A 149 -1.89 -7.04 -2.89
C PRO A 149 -2.20 -5.84 -2.01
N PHE A 150 -3.18 -5.98 -1.14
CA PHE A 150 -3.66 -4.91 -0.25
C PHE A 150 -3.55 -5.31 1.22
N ARG A 151 -3.23 -4.32 2.05
CA ARG A 151 -3.16 -4.47 3.51
C ARG A 151 -3.81 -3.28 4.17
N ALA A 152 -4.88 -3.50 4.93
CA ALA A 152 -5.43 -2.50 5.83
C ALA A 152 -4.90 -2.74 7.24
N VAL A 153 -4.42 -1.70 7.92
CA VAL A 153 -3.99 -1.83 9.30
C VAL A 153 -5.05 -1.33 10.27
N ALA A 154 -5.18 -2.01 11.39
CA ALA A 154 -6.07 -1.63 12.49
C ALA A 154 -5.39 -1.89 13.84
N THR A 155 -5.95 -1.35 14.90
CA THR A 155 -5.49 -1.56 16.27
C THR A 155 -6.38 -2.59 16.94
N ARG A 156 -5.82 -3.66 17.50
CA ARG A 156 -6.56 -4.62 18.33
C ARG A 156 -6.98 -3.97 19.64
N TYR A 157 -8.22 -4.16 20.03
CA TYR A 157 -8.75 -3.66 21.29
C TYR A 157 -9.22 -4.86 22.15
N PRO A 158 -8.87 -4.92 23.45
CA PRO A 158 -8.19 -3.86 24.23
C PRO A 158 -6.65 -3.89 24.22
N GLU A 159 -5.98 -4.83 23.55
CA GLU A 159 -4.54 -5.09 23.68
C GLU A 159 -3.65 -3.97 23.11
N GLY A 160 -4.15 -3.17 22.18
CA GLY A 160 -3.39 -2.08 21.56
C GLY A 160 -2.39 -2.50 20.48
N GLY A 161 -2.34 -3.79 20.11
CA GLY A 161 -1.42 -4.30 19.11
C GLY A 161 -1.84 -4.00 17.67
N LEU A 162 -0.86 -3.85 16.77
CA LEU A 162 -1.11 -3.72 15.33
C LEU A 162 -1.73 -5.01 14.77
N HIS A 163 -2.81 -4.87 14.03
CA HIS A 163 -3.39 -5.91 13.17
C HIS A 163 -3.26 -5.51 11.71
N VAL A 164 -2.85 -6.46 10.86
CA VAL A 164 -2.74 -6.26 9.42
C VAL A 164 -3.71 -7.20 8.73
N PHE A 165 -4.81 -6.68 8.19
CA PHE A 165 -5.74 -7.44 7.37
C PHE A 165 -5.10 -7.78 6.04
N LYS A 166 -5.00 -9.07 5.73
CA LYS A 166 -4.41 -9.64 4.51
C LYS A 166 -5.40 -10.47 3.71
N GLN A 167 -6.53 -10.77 4.30
CA GLN A 167 -7.59 -11.63 3.76
C GLN A 167 -8.94 -11.24 4.35
N GLY A 168 -10.00 -11.71 3.72
CA GLY A 168 -11.38 -11.50 4.16
C GLY A 168 -12.00 -10.26 3.51
N ASP A 169 -13.14 -9.83 4.03
CA ASP A 169 -13.98 -8.76 3.49
C ASP A 169 -13.24 -7.41 3.47
N VAL A 170 -13.13 -6.80 2.26
CA VAL A 170 -12.43 -5.52 2.08
C VAL A 170 -13.13 -4.40 2.85
N GLY A 171 -14.46 -4.35 2.78
CA GLY A 171 -15.24 -3.31 3.46
C GLY A 171 -15.10 -3.40 4.97
N PHE A 172 -15.08 -4.62 5.54
CA PHE A 172 -14.83 -4.81 6.96
C PHE A 172 -13.44 -4.32 7.37
N ALA A 173 -12.40 -4.67 6.60
CA ALA A 173 -11.03 -4.26 6.88
C ALA A 173 -10.87 -2.74 6.82
N VAL A 174 -11.50 -2.08 5.83
CA VAL A 174 -11.53 -0.61 5.72
C VAL A 174 -12.27 -0.01 6.92
N ARG A 175 -13.47 -0.53 7.27
CA ARG A 175 -14.24 -0.07 8.44
C ARG A 175 -13.41 -0.18 9.71
N ALA A 176 -12.77 -1.33 9.96
CA ALA A 176 -11.91 -1.55 11.12
C ALA A 176 -10.76 -0.53 11.17
N SER A 177 -10.12 -0.30 10.01
CA SER A 177 -9.02 0.66 9.86
C SER A 177 -9.43 2.11 10.09
N CYS A 178 -10.72 2.46 9.84
CA CYS A 178 -11.28 3.80 10.00
C CYS A 178 -12.01 4.01 11.34
N SER A 179 -12.00 3.02 12.25
CA SER A 179 -12.80 3.05 13.49
C SER A 179 -12.14 3.91 14.57
N LEU A 180 -12.16 5.23 14.36
CA LEU A 180 -11.63 6.20 15.32
C LEU A 180 -12.45 6.17 16.62
N PRO A 181 -11.81 5.99 17.80
CA PRO A 181 -12.47 5.93 19.09
C PRO A 181 -13.35 7.15 19.36
N GLY A 182 -14.55 6.91 19.91
CA GLY A 182 -15.54 7.96 20.19
C GLY A 182 -16.33 8.42 18.97
N VAL A 183 -15.82 8.18 17.73
CA VAL A 183 -16.55 8.45 16.48
C VAL A 183 -17.25 7.19 16.02
N PHE A 184 -16.52 6.13 15.75
CA PHE A 184 -17.07 4.87 15.26
C PHE A 184 -17.22 3.84 16.38
N LEU A 185 -18.26 3.01 16.28
CA LEU A 185 -18.35 1.80 17.08
C LEU A 185 -17.27 0.81 16.62
N PRO A 186 -16.49 0.23 17.54
CA PRO A 186 -15.49 -0.77 17.19
C PRO A 186 -16.13 -1.99 16.52
N PRO A 187 -15.78 -2.33 15.27
CA PRO A 187 -16.24 -3.58 14.67
C PRO A 187 -15.55 -4.78 15.29
N SER A 188 -16.23 -5.92 15.30
CA SER A 188 -15.71 -7.18 15.86
C SER A 188 -15.70 -8.28 14.81
N LEU A 189 -14.63 -9.08 14.82
CA LEU A 189 -14.49 -10.29 14.02
C LEU A 189 -13.91 -11.40 14.88
N GLY A 190 -14.64 -12.52 14.98
CA GLY A 190 -14.20 -13.66 15.80
C GLY A 190 -13.99 -13.33 17.28
N GLY A 191 -14.73 -12.36 17.82
CA GLY A 191 -14.61 -11.91 19.22
C GLY A 191 -13.52 -10.83 19.43
N GLN A 192 -12.67 -10.55 18.45
CA GLN A 192 -11.68 -9.48 18.52
C GLN A 192 -12.29 -8.17 18.00
N GLU A 193 -12.21 -7.11 18.80
CA GLU A 193 -12.61 -5.75 18.39
C GLU A 193 -11.42 -4.98 17.83
N PHE A 194 -11.75 -4.03 16.93
CA PHE A 194 -10.73 -3.22 16.25
C PHE A 194 -11.04 -1.72 16.37
N LEU A 195 -9.96 -0.96 16.47
CA LEU A 195 -9.95 0.50 16.42
C LEU A 195 -9.11 0.97 15.22
N ASP A 196 -9.17 2.27 14.94
CA ASP A 196 -8.39 2.89 13.84
C ASP A 196 -6.92 2.51 13.89
N GLY A 197 -6.38 2.17 12.72
CA GLY A 197 -4.98 1.78 12.57
C GLY A 197 -4.00 2.91 12.92
N GLY A 198 -4.44 4.15 12.76
CA GLY A 198 -3.65 5.34 13.07
C GLY A 198 -3.27 5.52 14.55
N LEU A 199 -3.93 4.79 15.45
CA LEU A 199 -3.55 4.81 16.88
C LEU A 199 -2.18 4.19 17.14
N VAL A 200 -1.77 3.21 16.34
CA VAL A 200 -0.50 2.48 16.53
C VAL A 200 0.43 2.56 15.31
N SER A 201 -0.12 2.76 14.12
CA SER A 201 0.66 2.83 12.86
C SER A 201 -0.03 3.76 11.84
N PRO A 202 0.05 5.08 12.05
CA PRO A 202 -0.63 6.05 11.19
C PRO A 202 -0.07 6.10 9.76
N ILE A 203 1.17 5.66 9.54
CA ILE A 203 1.78 5.47 8.21
C ILE A 203 2.45 4.09 8.23
N PRO A 204 1.77 2.98 7.83
CA PRO A 204 2.21 1.62 8.10
C PRO A 204 3.46 1.18 7.30
N VAL A 205 4.54 1.96 7.39
CA VAL A 205 5.83 1.67 6.75
C VAL A 205 6.45 0.40 7.32
N GLN A 206 6.34 0.19 8.63
CA GLN A 206 6.91 -1.01 9.25
C GLN A 206 6.21 -2.29 8.79
N ALA A 207 4.88 -2.24 8.55
CA ALA A 207 4.15 -3.38 8.01
C ALA A 207 4.65 -3.76 6.61
N ALA A 208 4.93 -2.77 5.76
CA ALA A 208 5.51 -3.00 4.43
C ALA A 208 6.94 -3.57 4.54
N ARG A 209 7.77 -3.04 5.43
CA ARG A 209 9.12 -3.55 5.66
C ARG A 209 9.12 -5.00 6.18
N ALA A 210 8.21 -5.33 7.08
CA ALA A 210 8.07 -6.69 7.61
C ALA A 210 7.67 -7.72 6.53
N GLU A 211 7.02 -7.29 5.44
CA GLU A 211 6.72 -8.14 4.27
C GLU A 211 7.85 -8.14 3.21
N GLY A 212 8.99 -7.51 3.49
CA GLY A 212 10.20 -7.59 2.65
C GLY A 212 10.15 -6.73 1.39
N TYR A 213 9.43 -5.59 1.41
CA TYR A 213 9.45 -4.64 0.30
C TYR A 213 10.73 -3.81 0.32
N ASP A 214 11.41 -3.75 -0.84
CA ASP A 214 12.74 -3.12 -0.97
C ASP A 214 12.64 -1.59 -1.10
N LEU A 215 11.59 -1.11 -1.76
CA LEU A 215 11.30 0.30 -1.96
C LEU A 215 9.95 0.62 -1.33
N VAL A 216 9.95 1.42 -0.27
CA VAL A 216 8.74 1.86 0.42
C VAL A 216 8.54 3.35 0.17
N VAL A 217 7.47 3.65 -0.59
CA VAL A 217 7.00 5.02 -0.82
C VAL A 217 5.82 5.27 0.11
N ALA A 218 5.95 6.22 1.01
CA ALA A 218 4.90 6.57 1.96
C ALA A 218 4.27 7.93 1.62
N VAL A 219 2.96 8.04 1.84
CA VAL A 219 2.20 9.28 1.68
C VAL A 219 1.67 9.69 3.04
N ASP A 220 2.16 10.82 3.55
CA ASP A 220 1.76 11.41 4.81
C ASP A 220 0.82 12.60 4.55
N VAL A 221 -0.46 12.40 4.83
CA VAL A 221 -1.50 13.43 4.74
C VAL A 221 -1.90 13.97 6.11
N GLY A 222 -1.19 13.55 7.16
CA GLY A 222 -1.30 14.14 8.48
C GLY A 222 -0.66 15.53 8.47
N GLY A 223 -1.12 16.38 9.36
CA GLY A 223 -0.53 17.70 9.55
C GLY A 223 -1.10 18.30 10.81
N ALA A 224 -0.26 18.91 11.64
CA ALA A 224 -0.76 19.84 12.65
C ALA A 224 -1.12 21.13 11.92
N ASP A 225 -2.34 21.59 12.07
CA ASP A 225 -2.69 22.99 11.78
C ASP A 225 -2.32 23.82 13.01
N PRO A 226 -1.20 24.56 13.00
CA PRO A 226 -0.78 25.32 14.18
C PRO A 226 -1.65 26.56 14.43
N GLY A 227 -2.54 26.92 13.49
CA GLY A 227 -3.27 28.19 13.53
C GLY A 227 -4.74 28.12 13.93
N ASN A 228 -5.38 26.96 13.80
CA ASN A 228 -6.86 26.87 13.91
C ASN A 228 -7.36 26.31 15.25
N ASP A 229 -6.47 26.06 16.22
CA ASP A 229 -6.84 25.49 17.51
C ASP A 229 -7.67 26.43 18.40
N ARG A 230 -7.71 27.73 18.10
CA ARG A 230 -8.44 28.71 18.94
C ARG A 230 -9.95 28.76 18.67
N GLU A 231 -10.39 28.27 17.50
CA GLU A 231 -11.81 28.25 17.12
C GLU A 231 -12.46 26.87 17.32
N ARG A 232 -11.66 25.85 17.59
CA ARG A 232 -12.18 24.50 17.90
C ARG A 232 -12.73 24.50 19.32
N GLY A 233 -14.01 24.13 19.46
CA GLY A 233 -14.74 24.11 20.74
C GLY A 233 -13.95 23.49 21.89
N SER A 234 -14.27 23.95 23.13
CA SER A 234 -13.55 23.59 24.36
C SER A 234 -14.05 22.30 25.03
N GLY A 235 -14.78 21.44 24.30
CA GLY A 235 -15.38 20.23 24.87
C GLY A 235 -14.36 19.07 25.01
N VAL A 236 -14.66 18.14 25.93
CA VAL A 236 -13.85 16.94 26.18
C VAL A 236 -13.58 16.14 24.90
N TYR A 237 -14.56 16.06 24.01
CA TYR A 237 -14.44 15.35 22.74
C TYR A 237 -13.36 15.95 21.84
N GLN A 238 -13.35 17.29 21.69
CA GLN A 238 -12.33 17.98 20.90
C GLN A 238 -10.93 17.82 21.50
N LEU A 239 -10.84 17.85 22.84
CA LEU A 239 -9.58 17.61 23.54
C LEU A 239 -9.03 16.20 23.25
N LEU A 240 -9.90 15.18 23.28
CA LEU A 240 -9.51 13.80 22.96
C LEU A 240 -9.06 13.65 21.50
N LEU A 241 -9.81 14.21 20.55
CA LEU A 241 -9.42 14.19 19.13
C LEU A 241 -8.07 14.87 18.92
N ARG A 242 -7.85 16.03 19.57
CA ARG A 242 -6.57 16.73 19.49
C ARG A 242 -5.43 15.92 20.12
N SER A 243 -5.69 15.24 21.22
CA SER A 243 -4.70 14.35 21.84
C SER A 243 -4.28 13.22 20.89
N PHE A 244 -5.24 12.60 20.19
CA PHE A 244 -4.93 11.59 19.17
C PHE A 244 -4.12 12.16 18.00
N GLU A 245 -4.42 13.39 17.54
CA GLU A 245 -3.65 14.05 16.49
C GLU A 245 -2.20 14.31 16.93
N ILE A 246 -1.97 14.79 18.16
CA ILE A 246 -0.63 15.05 18.71
C ILE A 246 0.16 13.75 18.81
N MET A 247 -0.43 12.69 19.37
CA MET A 247 0.21 11.37 19.47
C MET A 247 0.50 10.80 18.08
N GLY A 248 -0.48 10.89 17.17
CA GLY A 248 -0.34 10.43 15.79
C GLY A 248 0.76 11.17 15.03
N GLU A 249 1.01 12.46 15.31
CA GLU A 249 2.10 13.19 14.68
C GLU A 249 3.48 12.66 15.09
N ALA A 250 3.68 12.33 16.36
CA ALA A 250 4.91 11.72 16.84
C ALA A 250 5.18 10.37 16.15
N LEU A 251 4.14 9.53 16.03
CA LEU A 251 4.23 8.25 15.34
C LEU A 251 4.48 8.43 13.84
N ARG A 252 3.81 9.37 13.15
CA ARG A 252 4.02 9.66 11.73
C ARG A 252 5.46 10.09 11.45
N ARG A 253 6.05 10.94 12.30
CA ARG A 253 7.46 11.32 12.15
C ARG A 253 8.38 10.09 12.24
N GLN A 254 8.14 9.23 13.20
CA GLN A 254 8.95 8.03 13.41
C GLN A 254 8.80 7.03 12.25
N GLU A 255 7.58 6.76 11.80
CA GLU A 255 7.32 5.83 10.70
C GLU A 255 7.76 6.40 9.35
N GLY A 256 7.43 7.68 9.09
CA GLY A 256 7.81 8.36 7.84
C GLY A 256 9.31 8.43 7.62
N ALA A 257 10.11 8.54 8.70
CA ALA A 257 11.57 8.50 8.62
C ALA A 257 12.13 7.16 8.14
N ARG A 258 11.34 6.09 8.18
CA ARG A 258 11.71 4.74 7.72
C ARG A 258 11.31 4.45 6.27
N ALA A 259 10.57 5.35 5.63
CA ALA A 259 10.26 5.25 4.21
C ALA A 259 11.49 5.65 3.37
N ASP A 260 11.64 5.05 2.18
CA ASP A 260 12.68 5.47 1.23
C ASP A 260 12.33 6.81 0.59
N ILE A 261 11.03 7.01 0.34
CA ILE A 261 10.49 8.27 -0.20
C ILE A 261 9.23 8.61 0.60
N LEU A 262 9.17 9.82 1.11
CA LEU A 262 8.02 10.34 1.83
C LEU A 262 7.39 11.47 1.02
N VAL A 263 6.17 11.23 0.52
CA VAL A 263 5.34 12.21 -0.18
C VAL A 263 4.50 12.95 0.85
N ARG A 264 4.63 14.26 0.93
CA ARG A 264 3.84 15.12 1.80
C ARG A 264 3.08 16.15 0.98
N PRO A 265 1.78 15.92 0.70
CA PRO A 265 0.91 16.96 0.17
C PRO A 265 0.81 18.15 1.14
N ASP A 266 0.69 19.35 0.60
CA ASP A 266 0.48 20.56 1.42
C ASP A 266 -1.00 20.65 1.82
N VAL A 267 -1.35 19.98 2.89
CA VAL A 267 -2.73 19.89 3.42
C VAL A 267 -2.86 20.46 4.83
N SER A 268 -1.79 21.05 5.37
CA SER A 268 -1.71 21.48 6.78
C SER A 268 -2.75 22.55 7.14
N ARG A 269 -3.16 23.39 6.18
CA ARG A 269 -4.14 24.44 6.38
C ARG A 269 -5.60 24.00 6.32
N ILE A 270 -5.85 22.73 5.93
CA ILE A 270 -7.20 22.17 5.80
C ILE A 270 -7.48 21.31 7.01
N SER A 271 -8.63 21.53 7.66
CA SER A 271 -9.03 20.71 8.81
C SER A 271 -9.18 19.23 8.41
N SER A 272 -8.78 18.32 9.30
CA SER A 272 -9.02 16.88 9.12
C SER A 272 -10.52 16.51 9.10
N THR A 273 -11.39 17.43 9.51
CA THR A 273 -12.85 17.27 9.48
C THR A 273 -13.55 18.03 8.37
N ASP A 274 -12.80 18.73 7.49
CA ASP A 274 -13.37 19.47 6.36
C ASP A 274 -13.48 18.59 5.10
N PHE A 275 -14.59 17.88 5.01
CA PHE A 275 -14.91 17.07 3.83
C PHE A 275 -15.35 17.88 2.61
N SER A 276 -15.56 19.19 2.73
CA SER A 276 -15.90 20.06 1.59
C SER A 276 -14.69 20.39 0.73
N ALA A 277 -13.48 20.36 1.28
CA ALA A 277 -12.23 20.72 0.62
C ALA A 277 -11.69 19.64 -0.37
N ARG A 278 -12.53 18.71 -0.81
CA ARG A 278 -12.13 17.53 -1.63
C ARG A 278 -11.26 17.90 -2.83
N ARG A 279 -11.66 18.93 -3.61
CA ARG A 279 -10.90 19.38 -4.81
C ARG A 279 -9.51 19.88 -4.46
N THR A 280 -9.42 20.76 -3.49
CA THR A 280 -8.14 21.32 -3.03
C THR A 280 -7.20 20.25 -2.51
N LEU A 281 -7.74 19.26 -1.78
CA LEU A 281 -6.97 18.13 -1.26
C LEU A 281 -6.45 17.23 -2.39
N VAL A 282 -7.29 16.87 -3.36
CA VAL A 282 -6.87 16.07 -4.53
C VAL A 282 -5.77 16.80 -5.31
N GLU A 283 -5.94 18.12 -5.53
CA GLU A 283 -4.95 18.93 -6.24
C GLU A 283 -3.60 18.98 -5.48
N ALA A 284 -3.63 19.23 -4.16
CA ALA A 284 -2.42 19.21 -3.32
C ALA A 284 -1.69 17.85 -3.40
N GLY A 285 -2.46 16.76 -3.39
CA GLY A 285 -1.93 15.41 -3.58
C GLY A 285 -1.27 15.23 -4.94
N PHE A 286 -1.94 15.69 -6.02
CA PHE A 286 -1.42 15.59 -7.39
C PHE A 286 -0.11 16.36 -7.55
N MET A 287 -0.04 17.58 -7.05
CA MET A 287 1.18 18.39 -7.10
C MET A 287 2.35 17.76 -6.33
N ALA A 288 2.08 17.18 -5.16
CA ALA A 288 3.10 16.48 -4.38
C ALA A 288 3.58 15.20 -5.09
N GLY A 289 2.65 14.44 -5.67
CA GLY A 289 2.93 13.24 -6.45
C GLY A 289 3.75 13.54 -7.69
N GLN A 290 3.38 14.56 -8.47
CA GLN A 290 4.09 14.99 -9.68
C GLN A 290 5.56 15.34 -9.40
N ARG A 291 5.84 15.99 -8.28
CA ARG A 291 7.23 16.34 -7.90
C ARG A 291 8.08 15.11 -7.61
N LEU A 292 7.50 14.06 -7.03
CA LEU A 292 8.26 12.90 -6.57
C LEU A 292 8.15 11.67 -7.48
N ALA A 293 7.17 11.60 -8.38
CA ALA A 293 7.01 10.48 -9.30
C ALA A 293 8.27 10.17 -10.13
N PRO A 294 9.00 11.16 -10.70
CA PRO A 294 10.25 10.88 -11.40
C PRO A 294 11.32 10.24 -10.50
N VAL A 295 11.43 10.69 -9.24
CA VAL A 295 12.38 10.15 -8.26
C VAL A 295 11.99 8.71 -7.87
N ILE A 296 10.68 8.46 -7.70
CA ILE A 296 10.16 7.11 -7.40
C ILE A 296 10.51 6.17 -8.56
N LEU A 297 10.20 6.59 -9.79
CA LEU A 297 10.46 5.79 -10.99
C LEU A 297 11.95 5.48 -11.15
N GLU A 298 12.81 6.48 -10.99
CA GLU A 298 14.26 6.31 -11.05
C GLU A 298 14.76 5.30 -9.99
N ARG A 299 14.34 5.43 -8.73
CA ARG A 299 14.76 4.51 -7.67
C ARG A 299 14.23 3.10 -7.87
N TRP A 300 13.02 2.96 -8.41
CA TRP A 300 12.41 1.68 -8.70
C TRP A 300 13.14 0.97 -9.85
N GLN A 301 13.49 1.71 -10.92
CA GLN A 301 14.17 1.16 -12.11
C GLN A 301 15.67 0.88 -11.90
N ARG A 302 16.37 1.64 -11.04
CA ARG A 302 17.83 1.49 -10.81
C ARG A 302 18.27 0.13 -10.26
N SER A 303 17.36 -0.68 -9.80
CA SER A 303 17.69 -1.94 -9.14
C SER A 303 17.81 -3.13 -10.10
N GLY A 304 17.52 -2.93 -11.37
CA GLY A 304 17.67 -3.91 -12.43
C GLY A 304 19.00 -3.81 -13.20
N ARG A 305 19.95 -2.95 -12.76
CA ARG A 305 21.27 -2.83 -13.42
C ARG A 305 22.36 -3.45 -12.58
#